data_91b7a3700662f10d76104df73dc2bfc6
#
_entry.id   91b7a3700662f10d76104df73dc2bfc6
#
_cell.length_a   1.000
_cell.length_b   1.000
_cell.length_c   1.000
_cell.angle_alpha   90.00
_cell.angle_beta   90.00
_cell.angle_gamma   90.00
#
_symmetry.space_group_name_H-M   'P 1'
#
loop_
_entity.id
_entity.type
_entity.pdbx_description
1 polymer ?
#
loop_
_entity_poly.entity_id
_entity_poly.type
_entity_poly.pdbx_seq_one_letter_code
_entity_poly.pdbx_strand_id
1 'polypeptide(L)'
;MGKAMKRREFIMLVVGAAATWPLAARAQSAMPVIGFLSSLAHTDLGLVIPGFHEGLNGVGFVEGRNIAIEYRWAEGDYQRLPALADDLVKQKVAVIAAISGTPSALAAKAATATIPIVFAIGGDPVAPGLVASLNRPGGNVTGASFYTSPVVTKRLDLARELVPEGSVIATLINPTNPPSVPMS
;
A
#
# COMPACT_ATOMS: atom_id res chain seq x y z
N MET A 1 -4.02 -67.02 1.94
CA MET A 1 -5.20 -66.94 1.04
C MET A 1 -5.44 -65.48 0.69
N GLY A 2 -4.95 -65.05 -0.44
CA GLY A 2 -5.14 -63.68 -0.92
C GLY A 2 -6.52 -63.55 -1.59
N LYS A 3 -7.32 -62.60 -1.06
CA LYS A 3 -8.66 -62.30 -1.61
C LYS A 3 -8.49 -61.49 -2.88
N ALA A 4 -8.79 -62.08 -4.05
CA ALA A 4 -8.71 -61.39 -5.31
C ALA A 4 -9.73 -60.26 -5.33
N MET A 5 -9.26 -59.01 -5.54
CA MET A 5 -10.05 -57.82 -5.65
C MET A 5 -10.93 -57.87 -6.92
N LYS A 6 -12.25 -57.70 -6.75
CA LYS A 6 -13.18 -57.78 -7.88
C LYS A 6 -13.00 -56.55 -8.80
N ARG A 7 -13.07 -56.74 -10.12
CA ARG A 7 -12.95 -55.65 -11.13
C ARG A 7 -13.76 -54.42 -10.83
N ARG A 8 -14.92 -54.60 -10.21
CA ARG A 8 -15.85 -53.50 -9.83
C ARG A 8 -15.28 -52.63 -8.68
N GLU A 9 -14.55 -53.22 -7.73
CA GLU A 9 -13.90 -52.51 -6.61
C GLU A 9 -12.68 -51.73 -7.12
N PHE A 10 -11.93 -52.25 -8.09
CA PHE A 10 -10.81 -51.54 -8.71
C PHE A 10 -11.28 -50.30 -9.51
N ILE A 11 -12.39 -50.44 -10.29
CA ILE A 11 -12.95 -49.31 -11.04
C ILE A 11 -13.46 -48.21 -10.13
N MET A 12 -14.12 -48.55 -9.01
CA MET A 12 -14.57 -47.54 -8.02
C MET A 12 -13.42 -46.83 -7.33
N LEU A 13 -12.31 -47.49 -7.09
CA LEU A 13 -11.11 -46.92 -6.49
C LEU A 13 -10.40 -45.91 -7.44
N VAL A 14 -10.36 -46.25 -8.73
CA VAL A 14 -9.75 -45.38 -9.78
C VAL A 14 -10.65 -44.17 -10.04
N VAL A 15 -11.96 -44.31 -10.06
CA VAL A 15 -12.91 -43.19 -10.25
C VAL A 15 -12.89 -42.25 -9.03
N GLY A 16 -12.75 -42.77 -7.80
CA GLY A 16 -12.62 -41.95 -6.59
C GLY A 16 -11.32 -41.14 -6.57
N ALA A 17 -10.21 -41.68 -7.03
CA ALA A 17 -8.91 -40.99 -7.11
C ALA A 17 -8.88 -39.90 -8.19
N ALA A 18 -9.59 -40.09 -9.32
CA ALA A 18 -9.64 -39.09 -10.40
C ALA A 18 -10.48 -37.85 -10.04
N ALA A 19 -11.46 -37.96 -9.12
CA ALA A 19 -12.31 -36.86 -8.70
C ALA A 19 -11.62 -35.88 -7.71
N THR A 20 -10.52 -36.30 -7.04
CA THR A 20 -9.79 -35.45 -6.09
C THR A 20 -8.61 -34.69 -6.72
N TRP A 21 -8.20 -35.06 -7.95
CA TRP A 21 -7.07 -34.43 -8.65
C TRP A 21 -7.28 -32.96 -9.02
N PRO A 22 -8.47 -32.50 -9.47
CA PRO A 22 -8.65 -31.08 -9.83
C PRO A 22 -8.72 -30.12 -8.64
N LEU A 23 -8.92 -30.61 -7.41
CA LEU A 23 -8.92 -29.78 -6.21
C LEU A 23 -7.50 -29.47 -5.71
N ALA A 24 -6.56 -30.38 -5.88
CA ALA A 24 -5.15 -30.16 -5.55
C ALA A 24 -4.43 -29.23 -6.55
N ALA A 25 -4.84 -29.23 -7.83
CA ALA A 25 -4.28 -28.33 -8.85
C ALA A 25 -4.69 -26.85 -8.70
N ARG A 26 -5.73 -26.55 -7.93
CA ARG A 26 -6.13 -25.17 -7.60
C ARG A 26 -5.39 -24.58 -6.40
N ALA A 27 -4.60 -25.38 -5.70
CA ALA A 27 -3.81 -24.96 -4.55
C ALA A 27 -2.40 -24.44 -4.89
N GLN A 28 -2.04 -24.31 -6.17
CA GLN A 28 -0.95 -23.43 -6.57
C GLN A 28 -1.49 -21.99 -6.47
N SER A 29 -1.53 -21.47 -5.25
CA SER A 29 -1.85 -20.06 -5.01
C SER A 29 -0.89 -19.24 -5.88
N ALA A 30 -1.46 -18.53 -6.85
CA ALA A 30 -0.71 -17.54 -7.60
C ALA A 30 0.01 -16.66 -6.58
N MET A 31 1.31 -16.42 -6.82
CA MET A 31 2.14 -15.59 -5.96
C MET A 31 1.41 -14.28 -5.66
N PRO A 32 1.17 -13.91 -4.38
CA PRO A 32 0.45 -12.70 -4.07
C PRO A 32 1.18 -11.48 -4.62
N VAL A 33 0.41 -10.54 -5.16
CA VAL A 33 0.94 -9.32 -5.77
C VAL A 33 0.67 -8.15 -4.82
N ILE A 34 1.70 -7.40 -4.49
CA ILE A 34 1.59 -6.12 -3.77
C ILE A 34 1.57 -5.01 -4.81
N GLY A 35 0.56 -4.15 -4.78
CA GLY A 35 0.55 -2.91 -5.55
C GLY A 35 1.26 -1.81 -4.78
N PHE A 36 2.34 -1.26 -5.31
CA PHE A 36 3.04 -0.11 -4.75
C PHE A 36 2.62 1.14 -5.50
N LEU A 37 1.93 2.07 -4.84
CA LEU A 37 1.45 3.33 -5.41
C LEU A 37 2.17 4.51 -4.76
N SER A 38 2.87 5.32 -5.58
CA SER A 38 3.60 6.50 -5.11
C SER A 38 3.24 7.75 -5.90
N SER A 39 3.14 8.88 -5.21
CA SER A 39 3.01 10.20 -5.83
C SER A 39 4.33 10.71 -6.42
N LEU A 40 5.47 10.17 -5.97
CA LEU A 40 6.80 10.56 -6.42
C LEU A 40 7.32 9.64 -7.53
N ALA A 41 8.41 10.04 -8.18
CA ALA A 41 9.15 9.18 -9.09
C ALA A 41 10.00 8.16 -8.32
N HIS A 42 10.37 7.07 -8.99
CA HIS A 42 11.26 6.05 -8.42
C HIS A 42 12.60 6.65 -7.92
N THR A 43 13.15 7.59 -8.69
CA THR A 43 14.42 8.27 -8.37
C THR A 43 14.39 9.06 -7.07
N ASP A 44 13.19 9.52 -6.64
CA ASP A 44 13.04 10.37 -5.46
C ASP A 44 12.89 9.56 -4.17
N LEU A 45 12.80 8.22 -4.28
CA LEU A 45 12.56 7.30 -3.17
C LEU A 45 13.79 6.49 -2.76
N GLY A 46 14.99 7.06 -2.90
CA GLY A 46 16.27 6.37 -2.72
C GLY A 46 16.43 5.51 -1.48
N LEU A 47 15.89 5.92 -0.31
CA LEU A 47 15.92 5.13 0.93
C LEU A 47 14.57 4.40 1.20
N VAL A 48 13.48 4.84 0.58
CA VAL A 48 12.13 4.30 0.86
C VAL A 48 11.98 2.90 0.26
N ILE A 49 12.44 2.70 -0.97
CA ILE A 49 12.33 1.39 -1.65
C ILE A 49 13.19 0.33 -0.95
N PRO A 50 14.49 0.55 -0.66
CA PRO A 50 15.27 -0.40 0.12
C PRO A 50 14.64 -0.71 1.49
N GLY A 51 14.17 0.31 2.22
CA GLY A 51 13.50 0.11 3.51
C GLY A 51 12.20 -0.69 3.41
N PHE A 52 11.43 -0.50 2.34
CA PHE A 52 10.23 -1.28 2.07
C PHE A 52 10.57 -2.77 1.84
N HIS A 53 11.59 -3.05 1.02
CA HIS A 53 12.07 -4.41 0.80
C HIS A 53 12.64 -5.04 2.08
N GLU A 54 13.42 -4.29 2.86
CA GLU A 54 13.96 -4.75 4.13
C GLU A 54 12.83 -5.14 5.10
N GLY A 55 11.79 -4.30 5.20
CA GLY A 55 10.62 -4.59 6.03
C GLY A 55 9.89 -5.85 5.58
N LEU A 56 9.68 -6.06 4.28
CA LEU A 56 9.08 -7.28 3.74
C LEU A 56 9.96 -8.51 4.02
N ASN A 57 11.26 -8.39 3.77
CA ASN A 57 12.22 -9.48 4.01
C ASN A 57 12.27 -9.88 5.49
N GLY A 58 12.20 -8.90 6.41
CA GLY A 58 12.18 -9.12 7.85
C GLY A 58 11.02 -9.98 8.34
N VAL A 59 9.90 -10.01 7.59
CA VAL A 59 8.73 -10.86 7.87
C VAL A 59 8.59 -12.04 6.89
N GLY A 60 9.64 -12.33 6.11
CA GLY A 60 9.73 -13.51 5.26
C GLY A 60 9.15 -13.37 3.86
N PHE A 61 8.75 -12.15 3.45
CA PHE A 61 8.31 -11.87 2.08
C PHE A 61 9.49 -11.39 1.22
N VAL A 62 9.76 -12.09 0.13
CA VAL A 62 10.88 -11.80 -0.78
C VAL A 62 10.33 -11.67 -2.19
N GLU A 63 10.52 -10.51 -2.81
CA GLU A 63 10.11 -10.26 -4.19
C GLU A 63 10.77 -11.26 -5.14
N GLY A 64 9.99 -11.77 -6.10
CA GLY A 64 10.41 -12.78 -7.07
C GLY A 64 10.49 -14.20 -6.50
N ARG A 65 10.33 -14.41 -5.18
CA ARG A 65 10.32 -15.74 -4.55
C ARG A 65 8.95 -16.16 -4.04
N ASN A 66 8.28 -15.34 -3.26
CA ASN A 66 6.98 -15.64 -2.68
C ASN A 66 5.98 -14.47 -2.74
N ILE A 67 6.41 -13.31 -3.23
CA ILE A 67 5.57 -12.17 -3.62
C ILE A 67 6.06 -11.58 -4.94
N ALA A 68 5.14 -10.90 -5.65
CA ALA A 68 5.46 -9.96 -6.72
C ALA A 68 5.08 -8.54 -6.28
N ILE A 69 5.73 -7.52 -6.83
CA ILE A 69 5.41 -6.12 -6.56
C ILE A 69 5.14 -5.42 -7.89
N GLU A 70 3.98 -4.78 -7.99
CA GLU A 70 3.58 -3.96 -9.12
C GLU A 70 3.71 -2.50 -8.75
N TYR A 71 4.70 -1.82 -9.33
CA TYR A 71 4.98 -0.42 -9.04
C TYR A 71 4.20 0.52 -9.95
N ARG A 72 3.63 1.58 -9.35
CA ARG A 72 2.95 2.67 -10.06
C ARG A 72 3.45 4.01 -9.53
N TRP A 73 4.01 4.81 -10.42
CA TRP A 73 4.65 6.09 -10.14
C TRP A 73 3.88 7.22 -10.80
N ALA A 74 3.44 8.19 -10.00
CA ALA A 74 2.77 9.39 -10.52
C ALA A 74 3.78 10.46 -11.00
N GLU A 75 5.05 10.34 -10.62
CA GLU A 75 6.14 11.23 -11.05
C GLU A 75 5.88 12.71 -10.72
N GLY A 76 5.25 12.99 -9.57
CA GLY A 76 4.86 14.33 -9.14
C GLY A 76 3.53 14.83 -9.72
N ASP A 77 2.97 14.15 -10.71
CA ASP A 77 1.66 14.48 -11.28
C ASP A 77 0.53 13.74 -10.55
N TYR A 78 -0.09 14.40 -9.59
CA TYR A 78 -1.17 13.82 -8.79
C TYR A 78 -2.42 13.47 -9.60
N GLN A 79 -2.61 14.07 -10.79
CA GLN A 79 -3.74 13.74 -11.66
C GLN A 79 -3.66 12.32 -12.22
N ARG A 80 -2.49 11.73 -12.25
CA ARG A 80 -2.28 10.33 -12.68
C ARG A 80 -2.70 9.30 -11.62
N LEU A 81 -2.73 9.68 -10.34
CA LEU A 81 -2.95 8.74 -9.23
C LEU A 81 -4.27 7.95 -9.33
N PRO A 82 -5.43 8.53 -9.69
CA PRO A 82 -6.66 7.75 -9.83
C PRO A 82 -6.54 6.63 -10.85
N ALA A 83 -6.01 6.91 -12.03
CA ALA A 83 -5.84 5.90 -13.08
C ALA A 83 -4.83 4.81 -12.70
N LEU A 84 -3.76 5.16 -11.98
CA LEU A 84 -2.76 4.23 -11.48
C LEU A 84 -3.33 3.33 -10.38
N ALA A 85 -4.16 3.87 -9.48
CA ALA A 85 -4.85 3.10 -8.47
C ALA A 85 -5.86 2.12 -9.08
N ASP A 86 -6.66 2.59 -10.04
CA ASP A 86 -7.62 1.76 -10.79
C ASP A 86 -6.92 0.59 -11.52
N ASP A 87 -5.73 0.82 -12.07
CA ASP A 87 -4.95 -0.23 -12.72
C ASP A 87 -4.53 -1.33 -11.73
N LEU A 88 -4.07 -0.97 -10.54
CA LEU A 88 -3.77 -1.94 -9.48
C LEU A 88 -5.01 -2.74 -9.06
N VAL A 89 -6.18 -2.07 -8.97
CA VAL A 89 -7.45 -2.74 -8.66
C VAL A 89 -7.83 -3.74 -9.77
N LYS A 90 -7.68 -3.37 -11.04
CA LYS A 90 -7.94 -4.26 -12.18
C LYS A 90 -7.03 -5.49 -12.19
N GLN A 91 -5.78 -5.33 -11.75
CA GLN A 91 -4.83 -6.43 -11.60
C GLN A 91 -5.11 -7.32 -10.39
N LYS A 92 -6.10 -6.94 -9.54
CA LYS A 92 -6.52 -7.70 -8.37
C LYS A 92 -5.36 -7.96 -7.41
N VAL A 93 -4.55 -6.93 -7.15
CA VAL A 93 -3.45 -7.03 -6.17
C VAL A 93 -3.97 -7.42 -4.79
N ALA A 94 -3.18 -8.15 -4.02
CA ALA A 94 -3.57 -8.63 -2.70
C ALA A 94 -3.64 -7.49 -1.66
N VAL A 95 -2.83 -6.45 -1.83
CA VAL A 95 -2.77 -5.26 -0.96
C VAL A 95 -2.19 -4.10 -1.76
N ILE A 96 -2.60 -2.86 -1.45
CA ILE A 96 -2.01 -1.65 -2.00
C ILE A 96 -1.17 -0.97 -0.91
N ALA A 97 0.13 -0.82 -1.14
CA ALA A 97 1.03 0.01 -0.36
C ALA A 97 1.03 1.43 -0.95
N ALA A 98 0.31 2.35 -0.30
CA ALA A 98 0.19 3.74 -0.73
C ALA A 98 1.22 4.60 0.01
N ILE A 99 2.32 4.89 -0.68
CA ILE A 99 3.51 5.50 -0.10
C ILE A 99 3.71 6.92 -0.67
N SER A 100 4.48 7.75 0.06
CA SER A 100 4.92 9.07 -0.37
C SER A 100 3.82 10.12 -0.46
N GLY A 101 2.91 10.11 0.50
CA GLY A 101 2.00 11.21 0.71
C GLY A 101 0.52 10.84 0.73
N THR A 102 -0.26 11.75 1.29
CA THR A 102 -1.71 11.65 1.41
C THR A 102 -2.43 11.46 0.06
N PRO A 103 -2.00 12.10 -1.06
CA PRO A 103 -2.66 11.91 -2.36
C PRO A 103 -2.68 10.47 -2.83
N SER A 104 -1.58 9.72 -2.68
CA SER A 104 -1.52 8.29 -3.06
C SER A 104 -2.51 7.45 -2.26
N ALA A 105 -2.59 7.70 -0.95
CA ALA A 105 -3.48 6.97 -0.05
C ALA A 105 -4.97 7.29 -0.32
N LEU A 106 -5.30 8.55 -0.61
CA LEU A 106 -6.65 8.95 -0.97
C LEU A 106 -7.09 8.37 -2.32
N ALA A 107 -6.20 8.36 -3.32
CA ALA A 107 -6.47 7.75 -4.62
C ALA A 107 -6.71 6.23 -4.48
N ALA A 108 -5.88 5.53 -3.72
CA ALA A 108 -6.09 4.11 -3.43
C ALA A 108 -7.43 3.87 -2.72
N LYS A 109 -7.76 4.67 -1.70
CA LYS A 109 -9.05 4.58 -0.97
C LYS A 109 -10.24 4.81 -1.88
N ALA A 110 -10.17 5.76 -2.80
CA ALA A 110 -11.24 6.04 -3.75
C ALA A 110 -11.44 4.90 -4.77
N ALA A 111 -10.35 4.21 -5.16
CA ALA A 111 -10.39 3.15 -6.16
C ALA A 111 -10.97 1.83 -5.63
N THR A 112 -10.89 1.53 -4.33
CA THR A 112 -11.35 0.25 -3.79
C THR A 112 -11.82 0.35 -2.34
N ALA A 113 -12.89 -0.39 -2.03
CA ALA A 113 -13.38 -0.59 -0.66
C ALA A 113 -13.03 -2.00 -0.12
N THR A 114 -12.43 -2.87 -0.92
CA THR A 114 -12.24 -4.29 -0.60
C THR A 114 -10.78 -4.71 -0.53
N ILE A 115 -9.91 -4.19 -1.41
CA ILE A 115 -8.48 -4.47 -1.36
C ILE A 115 -7.90 -3.73 -0.15
N PRO A 116 -7.17 -4.41 0.76
CA PRO A 116 -6.50 -3.75 1.88
C PRO A 116 -5.52 -2.68 1.40
N ILE A 117 -5.51 -1.54 2.08
CA ILE A 117 -4.60 -0.43 1.78
C ILE A 117 -3.76 -0.15 3.02
N VAL A 118 -2.45 -0.15 2.84
CA VAL A 118 -1.48 0.24 3.88
C VAL A 118 -0.79 1.52 3.43
N PHE A 119 -0.95 2.59 4.20
CA PHE A 119 -0.33 3.88 3.88
C PHE A 119 0.89 4.17 4.76
N ALA A 120 1.83 4.97 4.21
CA ALA A 120 2.89 5.64 4.98
C ALA A 120 2.94 7.10 4.54
N ILE A 121 2.50 8.01 5.43
CA ILE A 121 2.33 9.44 5.14
C ILE A 121 2.92 10.33 6.23
N GLY A 122 3.28 11.57 5.87
CA GLY A 122 3.80 12.56 6.82
C GLY A 122 2.72 13.43 7.48
N GLY A 123 1.48 13.40 6.97
CA GLY A 123 0.37 14.24 7.43
C GLY A 123 -0.59 13.54 8.39
N ASP A 124 -1.61 14.28 8.81
CA ASP A 124 -2.73 13.75 9.57
C ASP A 124 -3.60 12.86 8.67
N PRO A 125 -3.83 11.59 8.98
CA PRO A 125 -4.70 10.72 8.19
C PRO A 125 -6.20 10.92 8.49
N VAL A 126 -6.56 11.59 9.58
CA VAL A 126 -7.96 11.80 9.99
C VAL A 126 -8.56 13.01 9.28
N ALA A 127 -7.86 14.15 9.27
CA ALA A 127 -8.38 15.39 8.69
C ALA A 127 -8.84 15.26 7.22
N PRO A 128 -8.10 14.61 6.30
CA PRO A 128 -8.56 14.36 4.94
C PRO A 128 -9.55 13.19 4.80
N GLY A 129 -9.96 12.59 5.91
CA GLY A 129 -10.89 11.46 5.92
C GLY A 129 -10.28 10.15 5.40
N LEU A 130 -8.96 9.99 5.45
CA LEU A 130 -8.31 8.73 5.05
C LEU A 130 -8.68 7.60 6.00
N VAL A 131 -8.69 7.87 7.31
CA VAL A 131 -9.17 6.98 8.36
C VAL A 131 -10.16 7.70 9.28
N ALA A 132 -11.02 6.95 9.97
CA ALA A 132 -12.00 7.52 10.89
C ALA A 132 -11.34 8.08 12.16
N SER A 133 -10.34 7.39 12.70
CA SER A 133 -9.49 7.81 13.81
C SER A 133 -8.19 7.00 13.84
N LEU A 134 -7.19 7.47 14.61
CA LEU A 134 -5.89 6.80 14.69
C LEU A 134 -5.97 5.40 15.33
N ASN A 135 -6.82 5.24 16.34
CA ASN A 135 -6.99 3.97 17.07
C ASN A 135 -8.07 3.06 16.47
N ARG A 136 -8.90 3.59 15.58
CA ARG A 136 -9.94 2.84 14.85
C ARG A 136 -10.02 3.35 13.41
N PRO A 137 -9.09 2.93 12.52
CA PRO A 137 -9.02 3.41 11.15
C PRO A 137 -10.34 3.22 10.39
N GLY A 138 -10.99 2.08 10.59
CA GLY A 138 -12.23 1.71 9.89
C GLY A 138 -12.01 1.30 8.43
N GLY A 139 -12.91 0.49 7.89
CA GLY A 139 -12.83 0.05 6.49
C GLY A 139 -11.59 -0.79 6.17
N ASN A 140 -11.10 -0.65 4.93
CA ASN A 140 -9.98 -1.41 4.38
C ASN A 140 -8.63 -0.65 4.42
N VAL A 141 -8.55 0.48 5.13
CA VAL A 141 -7.37 1.37 5.13
C VAL A 141 -6.72 1.38 6.51
N THR A 142 -5.42 1.14 6.56
CA THR A 142 -4.58 1.24 7.76
C THR A 142 -3.18 1.74 7.37
N GLY A 143 -2.35 2.10 8.33
CA GLY A 143 -0.98 2.51 8.02
C GLY A 143 -0.30 3.27 9.13
N ALA A 144 0.81 3.91 8.75
CA ALA A 144 1.62 4.73 9.64
C ALA A 144 1.60 6.20 9.21
N SER A 145 1.51 7.10 10.19
CA SER A 145 1.70 8.53 10.00
C SER A 145 2.91 8.98 10.82
N PHE A 146 3.83 9.69 10.15
CA PHE A 146 4.99 10.30 10.82
C PHE A 146 4.64 11.61 11.51
N TYR A 147 3.42 12.08 11.35
CA TYR A 147 2.79 13.24 11.99
C TYR A 147 3.69 14.48 12.09
N THR A 148 4.21 14.91 10.95
CA THR A 148 5.15 16.04 10.88
C THR A 148 4.49 17.42 11.03
N SER A 149 3.14 17.52 10.90
CA SER A 149 2.42 18.80 10.91
C SER A 149 2.65 19.65 12.18
N PRO A 150 2.61 19.12 13.41
CA PRO A 150 2.89 19.93 14.62
C PRO A 150 4.34 20.44 14.68
N VAL A 151 5.26 19.72 14.01
CA VAL A 151 6.67 20.09 13.99
C VAL A 151 6.92 21.30 13.09
N VAL A 152 6.08 21.52 12.06
CA VAL A 152 6.22 22.67 11.14
C VAL A 152 6.01 24.00 11.90
N THR A 153 4.96 24.09 12.70
CA THR A 153 4.70 25.29 13.52
C THR A 153 5.88 25.57 14.46
N LYS A 154 6.35 24.55 15.17
CA LYS A 154 7.48 24.69 16.09
C LYS A 154 8.78 25.10 15.38
N ARG A 155 9.02 24.59 14.16
CA ARG A 155 10.15 25.02 13.32
C ARG A 155 10.05 26.50 12.95
N LEU A 156 8.85 26.99 12.66
CA LEU A 156 8.62 28.40 12.36
C LEU A 156 8.87 29.28 13.59
N ASP A 157 8.42 28.86 14.77
CA ASP A 157 8.67 29.58 16.02
C ASP A 157 10.17 29.67 16.31
N LEU A 158 10.89 28.55 16.20
CA LEU A 158 12.35 28.53 16.35
C LEU A 158 13.06 29.39 15.30
N ALA A 159 12.59 29.38 14.04
CA ALA A 159 13.16 30.24 13.00
C ALA A 159 12.99 31.72 13.34
N ARG A 160 11.85 32.11 13.93
CA ARG A 160 11.63 33.48 14.38
C ARG A 160 12.59 33.92 15.52
N GLU A 161 12.95 33.01 16.41
CA GLU A 161 13.92 33.28 17.48
C GLU A 161 15.34 33.45 16.94
N LEU A 162 15.66 32.84 15.78
CA LEU A 162 17.00 32.87 15.20
C LEU A 162 17.26 34.06 14.26
N VAL A 163 16.20 34.72 13.77
CA VAL A 163 16.33 35.86 12.85
C VAL A 163 16.06 37.18 13.53
N PRO A 164 16.72 38.30 13.11
CA PRO A 164 16.45 39.62 13.67
C PRO A 164 14.98 40.02 13.52
N GLU A 165 14.51 40.87 14.45
CA GLU A 165 13.18 41.45 14.37
C GLU A 165 12.96 42.16 13.04
N GLY A 166 11.77 41.99 12.46
CA GLY A 166 11.40 42.53 11.14
C GLY A 166 11.86 41.74 9.94
N SER A 167 12.52 40.59 10.13
CA SER A 167 12.88 39.67 9.00
C SER A 167 11.65 39.04 8.39
N VAL A 168 11.66 38.90 7.05
CA VAL A 168 10.65 38.17 6.29
C VAL A 168 11.05 36.70 6.21
N ILE A 169 10.16 35.81 6.68
CA ILE A 169 10.31 34.37 6.54
C ILE A 169 9.42 33.92 5.38
N ALA A 170 10.02 33.35 4.33
CA ALA A 170 9.30 32.80 3.18
C ALA A 170 9.10 31.30 3.35
N THR A 171 7.90 30.81 3.06
CA THR A 171 7.58 29.38 3.02
C THR A 171 7.33 28.95 1.58
N LEU A 172 8.07 27.92 1.14
CA LEU A 172 7.84 27.29 -0.17
C LEU A 172 6.84 26.16 -0.02
N ILE A 173 5.73 26.25 -0.73
CA ILE A 173 4.69 25.23 -0.75
C ILE A 173 4.41 24.77 -2.18
N ASN A 174 4.04 23.49 -2.35
CA ASN A 174 3.50 23.01 -3.62
C ASN A 174 1.98 23.23 -3.62
N PRO A 175 1.42 24.12 -4.48
CA PRO A 175 -0.02 24.43 -4.48
C PRO A 175 -0.89 23.27 -4.96
N THR A 176 -0.32 22.29 -5.65
CA THR A 176 -1.06 21.10 -6.12
C THR A 176 -1.11 19.98 -5.09
N ASN A 177 -0.31 20.07 -4.02
CA ASN A 177 -0.40 19.12 -2.92
C ASN A 177 -1.56 19.53 -2.01
N PRO A 178 -2.60 18.70 -1.83
CA PRO A 178 -3.70 19.02 -0.93
C PRO A 178 -3.13 19.34 0.46
N PRO A 179 -3.44 20.52 1.04
CA PRO A 179 -2.94 20.85 2.36
C PRO A 179 -3.45 19.83 3.36
N SER A 180 -2.56 19.22 4.09
CA SER A 180 -2.90 18.29 5.18
C SER A 180 -3.47 19.02 6.41
N VAL A 181 -3.41 20.35 6.43
CA VAL A 181 -4.02 21.23 7.45
C VAL A 181 -4.31 22.60 6.80
N PRO A 182 -5.51 23.21 7.00
CA PRO A 182 -5.72 24.61 6.67
C PRO A 182 -4.73 25.46 7.48
N MET A 183 -3.93 26.27 6.81
CA MET A 183 -3.16 27.31 7.49
C MET A 183 -4.14 28.42 7.87
N SER A 184 -4.65 28.37 9.11
CA SER A 184 -5.43 29.44 9.74
C SER A 184 -4.49 30.43 10.43
#